data_d2154c3ff168713c82aee903fe056f71
#
_entry.id   d2154c3ff168713c82aee903fe056f71
#
_cell.length_a   1.000
_cell.length_b   1.000
_cell.length_c   1.000
_cell.angle_alpha   90.00
_cell.angle_beta   90.00
_cell.angle_gamma   90.00
#
_symmetry.space_group_name_H-M   'P 1'
#
loop_
_entity.id
_entity.type
_entity.pdbx_description
1 polymer ?
#
loop_
_entity_poly.entity_id
_entity_poly.type
_entity_poly.pdbx_seq_one_letter_code
_entity_poly.pdbx_strand_id
1 'polypeptide(L)'
;MRTVIETPTFQKQADAIWTPQEREAFIDFIAENPDVGDVIAGAEGARKVRWQRKGTGKRGGARVIYFHLVGDEIVLLVMVYAKAERSNVKPKDIKRS
;
A
#
# COMPACT_ATOMS: atom_id res chain seq x y z
N MET A 1 -17.30 2.31 -6.48
CA MET A 1 -16.22 2.26 -5.49
C MET A 1 -15.74 0.83 -5.32
N ARG A 2 -14.45 0.64 -5.23
CA ARG A 2 -13.86 -0.70 -5.11
C ARG A 2 -13.75 -1.12 -3.65
N THR A 3 -13.77 -2.42 -3.42
CA THR A 3 -13.57 -2.97 -2.08
C THR A 3 -12.09 -2.99 -1.76
N VAL A 4 -11.72 -2.44 -0.62
CA VAL A 4 -10.32 -2.46 -0.16
C VAL A 4 -10.20 -3.49 0.96
N ILE A 5 -9.31 -4.45 0.76
CA ILE A 5 -9.06 -5.50 1.75
C ILE A 5 -7.66 -5.29 2.33
N GLU A 6 -7.57 -5.26 3.65
CA GLU A 6 -6.29 -5.10 4.34
C GLU A 6 -5.86 -6.45 4.90
N THR A 7 -4.71 -6.95 4.43
CA THR A 7 -4.17 -8.20 4.98
C THR A 7 -3.73 -7.97 6.42
N PRO A 8 -3.62 -9.04 7.23
CA PRO A 8 -3.14 -8.89 8.61
C PRO A 8 -1.78 -8.21 8.71
N THR A 9 -0.86 -8.52 7.79
CA THR A 9 0.45 -7.89 7.76
C THR A 9 0.32 -6.39 7.53
N PHE A 10 -0.51 -5.99 6.56
CA PHE A 10 -0.73 -4.56 6.28
C PHE A 10 -1.31 -3.86 7.51
N GLN A 11 -2.30 -4.45 8.14
CA GLN A 11 -2.95 -3.85 9.30
C GLN A 11 -1.95 -3.59 10.43
N LYS A 12 -1.11 -4.56 10.72
CA LYS A 12 -0.11 -4.43 11.77
C LYS A 12 0.89 -3.32 11.44
N GLN A 13 1.35 -3.28 10.21
CA GLN A 13 2.31 -2.27 9.77
C GLN A 13 1.69 -0.87 9.74
N ALA A 14 0.45 -0.77 9.29
CA ALA A 14 -0.24 0.51 9.22
C ALA A 14 -0.44 1.11 10.62
N ASP A 15 -0.77 0.27 11.59
CA ASP A 15 -0.94 0.73 12.96
C ASP A 15 0.34 1.34 13.53
N ALA A 16 1.50 0.84 13.09
CA ALA A 16 2.78 1.35 13.56
C ALA A 16 3.21 2.64 12.86
N ILE A 17 2.72 2.88 11.65
CA ILE A 17 3.18 3.99 10.81
C ILE A 17 2.19 5.15 10.76
N TRP A 18 0.91 4.85 10.68
CA TRP A 18 -0.13 5.85 10.46
C TRP A 18 -1.09 6.01 11.63
N THR A 19 -1.64 7.22 11.76
CA THR A 19 -2.79 7.44 12.62
C THR A 19 -4.02 6.82 11.91
N PRO A 20 -5.12 6.58 12.64
CA PRO A 20 -6.35 6.09 12.00
C PRO A 20 -6.83 7.00 10.88
N GLN A 21 -6.69 8.31 11.02
CA GLN A 21 -7.10 9.26 10.00
C GLN A 21 -6.25 9.14 8.73
N GLU A 22 -4.94 8.97 8.89
CA GLU A 22 -4.04 8.81 7.76
C GLU A 22 -4.32 7.52 7.02
N ARG A 23 -4.57 6.45 7.76
CA ARG A 23 -4.89 5.15 7.18
C ARG A 23 -6.18 5.22 6.36
N GLU A 24 -7.21 5.85 6.92
CA GLU A 24 -8.48 5.99 6.23
C GLU A 24 -8.35 6.85 4.98
N ALA A 25 -7.58 7.93 5.06
CA ALA A 25 -7.32 8.78 3.90
C ALA A 25 -6.65 8.01 2.77
N PHE A 26 -5.69 7.14 3.11
CA PHE A 26 -5.05 6.31 2.09
C PHE A 26 -6.03 5.31 1.48
N ILE A 27 -6.85 4.67 2.31
CA ILE A 27 -7.81 3.68 1.83
C ILE A 27 -8.78 4.32 0.84
N ASP A 28 -9.29 5.51 1.15
CA ASP A 28 -10.18 6.22 0.25
C ASP A 28 -9.48 6.57 -1.06
N PHE A 29 -8.23 7.02 -0.98
CA PHE A 29 -7.45 7.37 -2.14
C PHE A 29 -7.24 6.18 -3.07
N ILE A 30 -6.80 5.05 -2.52
CA ILE A 30 -6.48 3.89 -3.36
C ILE A 30 -7.74 3.23 -3.94
N ALA A 31 -8.86 3.33 -3.24
CA ALA A 31 -10.13 2.80 -3.76
C ALA A 31 -10.56 3.53 -5.03
N GLU A 32 -10.25 4.82 -5.13
CA GLU A 32 -10.58 5.62 -6.30
C GLU A 32 -9.49 5.62 -7.36
N ASN A 33 -8.26 5.28 -6.98
CA ASN A 33 -7.10 5.34 -7.88
C ASN A 33 -6.29 4.06 -7.82
N PRO A 34 -6.90 2.91 -8.16
CA PRO A 34 -6.24 1.61 -7.95
C PRO A 34 -5.05 1.36 -8.88
N ASP A 35 -4.93 2.09 -9.97
CA ASP A 35 -3.83 1.91 -10.92
C ASP A 35 -2.73 2.95 -10.78
N VAL A 36 -2.79 3.73 -9.71
CA VAL A 36 -1.83 4.83 -9.52
C VAL A 36 -0.41 4.32 -9.25
N GLY A 37 -0.26 3.16 -8.63
CA GLY A 37 1.05 2.61 -8.33
C GLY A 37 1.74 1.99 -9.52
N ASP A 38 3.07 1.94 -9.46
CA ASP A 38 3.87 1.32 -10.50
C ASP A 38 3.94 -0.18 -10.32
N VAL A 39 3.82 -0.92 -11.42
CA VAL A 39 3.90 -2.38 -11.38
C VAL A 39 5.32 -2.79 -11.01
N ILE A 40 5.43 -3.73 -10.08
CA ILE A 40 6.72 -4.27 -9.65
C ILE A 40 7.08 -5.47 -10.51
N ALA A 41 8.20 -5.40 -11.21
CA ALA A 41 8.66 -6.49 -12.05
C ALA A 41 8.87 -7.76 -11.22
N GLY A 42 8.36 -8.89 -11.72
CA GLY A 42 8.54 -10.18 -11.05
C GLY A 42 7.67 -10.42 -9.83
N ALA A 43 6.72 -9.54 -9.56
CA ALA A 43 5.87 -9.65 -8.36
C ALA A 43 4.41 -10.00 -8.70
N GLU A 44 4.19 -10.65 -9.82
CA GLU A 44 2.88 -11.16 -10.22
C GLU A 44 1.76 -10.12 -10.26
N GLY A 45 2.10 -8.91 -10.67
CA GLY A 45 1.12 -7.82 -10.79
C GLY A 45 1.03 -6.90 -9.57
N ALA A 46 1.84 -7.13 -8.55
CA ALA A 46 1.86 -6.23 -7.41
C ALA A 46 2.28 -4.83 -7.85
N ARG A 47 1.70 -3.82 -7.22
CA ARG A 47 2.02 -2.42 -7.49
C ARG A 47 2.57 -1.77 -6.24
N LYS A 48 3.37 -0.74 -6.44
CA LYS A 48 3.95 0.03 -5.34
C LYS A 48 3.56 1.49 -5.52
N VAL A 49 3.02 2.10 -4.48
CA VAL A 49 2.65 3.51 -4.51
C VAL A 49 3.29 4.23 -3.33
N ARG A 50 3.69 5.46 -3.58
CA ARG A 50 4.21 6.34 -2.55
C ARG A 50 3.06 7.15 -1.98
N TRP A 51 2.95 7.15 -0.66
CA TRP A 51 1.93 7.95 0.00
C TRP A 51 2.60 8.88 1.00
N GLN A 52 2.49 10.16 0.73
CA GLN A 52 3.02 11.17 1.64
C GLN A 52 1.94 12.21 1.85
N ARG A 53 1.48 12.29 3.07
CA ARG A 53 0.45 13.25 3.41
C ARG A 53 1.10 14.58 3.74
N LYS A 54 0.52 15.68 3.23
CA LYS A 54 1.02 17.01 3.48
C LYS A 54 1.00 17.30 4.99
N GLY A 55 2.10 17.82 5.49
CA GLY A 55 2.20 18.20 6.89
C GLY A 55 2.63 17.10 7.85
N THR A 56 2.86 15.89 7.38
CA THR A 56 3.31 14.80 8.26
C THR A 56 4.77 14.92 8.65
N GLY A 57 5.56 15.60 7.83
CA GLY A 57 6.98 15.78 8.11
C GLY A 57 7.83 14.53 8.01
N LYS A 58 7.27 13.42 7.59
CA LYS A 58 8.02 12.17 7.48
C LYS A 58 8.88 12.14 6.24
N ARG A 59 10.12 11.70 6.40
CA ARG A 59 11.07 11.61 5.29
C ARG A 59 10.64 10.54 4.30
N GLY A 60 10.49 10.94 3.04
CA GLY A 60 10.19 10.01 1.97
C GLY A 60 8.82 9.38 2.02
N GLY A 61 8.03 9.67 3.03
CA GLY A 61 6.70 9.12 3.17
C GLY A 61 6.67 7.61 3.36
N ALA A 62 5.51 7.03 3.10
CA ALA A 62 5.32 5.59 3.18
C ALA A 62 5.24 4.99 1.78
N ARG A 63 5.57 3.70 1.69
CA ARG A 63 5.40 2.91 0.47
C ARG A 63 4.38 1.84 0.75
N VAL A 64 3.41 1.68 -0.14
CA VAL A 64 2.38 0.66 -0.01
C VAL A 64 2.48 -0.30 -1.18
N ILE A 65 2.50 -1.60 -0.86
CA ILE A 65 2.48 -2.66 -1.86
C ILE A 65 1.07 -3.24 -1.87
N TYR A 66 0.48 -3.33 -3.06
CA TYR A 66 -0.89 -3.79 -3.18
C TYR A 66 -1.13 -4.47 -4.52
N PHE A 67 -2.26 -5.18 -4.61
CA PHE A 67 -2.73 -5.75 -5.87
C PHE A 67 -4.05 -5.11 -6.23
N HIS A 68 -4.23 -4.83 -7.53
CA HIS A 68 -5.53 -4.40 -8.05
C HIS A 68 -6.13 -5.59 -8.77
N LEU A 69 -7.07 -6.27 -8.13
CA LEU A 69 -7.75 -7.44 -8.68
C LEU A 69 -8.93 -6.96 -9.52
N VAL A 70 -8.64 -6.66 -10.78
CA VAL A 70 -9.58 -5.98 -11.68
C VAL A 70 -10.91 -6.73 -11.83
N GLY A 71 -10.83 -8.04 -12.01
CA GLY A 71 -12.04 -8.83 -12.22
C GLY A 71 -13.02 -8.80 -11.04
N ASP A 72 -12.50 -8.61 -9.83
CA ASP A 72 -13.30 -8.61 -8.62
C ASP A 72 -13.52 -7.20 -8.07
N GLU A 73 -12.95 -6.20 -8.71
CA GLU A 73 -12.97 -4.81 -8.24
C GLU A 73 -12.48 -4.69 -6.80
N ILE A 74 -11.41 -5.43 -6.48
CA ILE A 74 -10.82 -5.45 -5.15
C ILE A 74 -9.42 -4.86 -5.20
N VAL A 75 -9.09 -4.05 -4.21
CA VAL A 75 -7.72 -3.60 -3.96
C VAL A 75 -7.25 -4.32 -2.70
N LEU A 76 -6.22 -5.15 -2.86
CA LEU A 76 -5.68 -5.94 -1.74
C LEU A 76 -4.40 -5.28 -1.24
N LEU A 77 -4.44 -4.74 -0.03
CA LEU A 77 -3.30 -4.07 0.58
C LEU A 77 -2.43 -5.10 1.29
N VAL A 78 -1.20 -5.26 0.80
CA VAL A 78 -0.31 -6.33 1.26
C VAL A 78 0.65 -5.88 2.34
N MET A 79 1.28 -4.72 2.16
CA MET A 79 2.22 -4.20 3.15
C MET A 79 2.40 -2.70 3.00
N VAL A 80 2.80 -2.06 4.10
CA VAL A 80 3.17 -0.66 4.12
C VAL A 80 4.43 -0.52 4.96
N TYR A 81 5.36 0.31 4.51
CA TYR A 81 6.60 0.54 5.23
C TYR A 81 7.09 1.96 5.00
N ALA A 82 7.82 2.48 5.97
CA ALA A 82 8.44 3.79 5.83
C ALA A 82 9.72 3.64 5.01
N LYS A 83 9.91 4.52 4.05
CA LYS A 83 11.09 4.45 3.20
C LYS A 83 12.39 4.54 4.01
N ALA A 84 12.38 5.29 5.10
CA ALA A 84 13.56 5.43 5.96
C ALA A 84 13.98 4.10 6.61
N GLU A 85 13.04 3.19 6.78
CA GLU A 85 13.30 1.89 7.41
C GLU A 85 13.66 0.81 6.40
N ARG A 86 13.17 0.94 5.17
CA ARG A 86 13.39 -0.07 4.14
C ARG A 86 13.35 0.61 2.77
N SER A 87 14.43 0.45 2.00
CA SER A 87 14.51 1.07 0.68
C SER A 87 13.81 0.25 -0.41
N ASN A 88 13.89 -1.08 -0.32
CA ASN A 88 13.30 -1.97 -1.32
C ASN A 88 12.70 -3.21 -0.70
N VAL A 89 11.68 -3.73 -1.36
CA VAL A 89 11.07 -5.02 -1.04
C VAL A 89 11.30 -5.93 -2.23
N LYS A 90 11.86 -7.11 -1.97
CA LYS A 90 12.12 -8.05 -3.05
C LYS A 90 10.81 -8.67 -3.53
N PRO A 91 10.65 -8.88 -4.85
CA PRO A 91 9.40 -9.47 -5.36
C PRO A 91 9.01 -10.78 -4.67
N LYS A 92 9.99 -11.61 -4.31
CA LYS A 92 9.71 -12.88 -3.64
C LYS A 92 9.11 -12.73 -2.24
N ASP A 93 9.26 -11.54 -1.65
CA ASP A 93 8.74 -11.28 -0.31
C ASP A 93 7.30 -10.78 -0.36
N ILE A 94 6.75 -10.54 -1.54
CA ILE A 94 5.41 -10.03 -1.71
C ILE A 94 4.45 -11.20 -1.88
N LYS A 95 3.55 -11.37 -0.93
CA LYS A 95 2.57 -12.45 -0.95
C LYS A 95 1.18 -11.91 -0.79
N ARG A 96 0.22 -12.56 -1.44
CA ARG A 96 -1.18 -12.13 -1.38
C ARG A 96 -1.88 -12.46 -0.08
N SER A 97 -1.30 -13.26 0.74
CA SER A 97 -1.93 -13.69 2.00
C SER A 97 -1.84 -12.66 3.11
#